data_2e1cdcfcd66786b48a53cdb820450e54
#
_entry.id   2e1cdcfcd66786b48a53cdb820450e54
#
_cell.length_a   1.000
_cell.length_b   1.000
_cell.length_c   1.000
_cell.angle_alpha   90.00
_cell.angle_beta   90.00
_cell.angle_gamma   90.00
#
_symmetry.space_group_name_H-M   'P 1'
#
loop_
_entity.id
_entity.type
_entity.pdbx_description
1 polymer ?
#
loop_
_entity_poly.entity_id
_entity_poly.type
_entity_poly.pdbx_seq_one_letter_code
_entity_poly.pdbx_strand_id
1 'polypeptide(L)'
;ILRSDWSSDVCSSDLGKEDEIIKLIEAGNVSMPTNNSLIRGTSSLLGIRTDLQFGKLKLSTIIAQKKSATSSVQTKGGVQLSTFEFSADDYDENRHFFLAQYFRDHYDENMAQLPNILSGITINRAEVWVTNKTGQTTNTRNIIALTDLGEASKIHNPLWTPGSTTVPANAANTLYNIVSGINGVRNISTATSALDGFGLTGGVDYEKLESARLLSPSEYKVNAALGYISLRSALQPDQVLAVAFEYTYRGTNYQVGEFSTDRKDNTETLLLKSLKNTANSPSQGNWDLMMKNVYALGASNVQKEKFRLDVKYLSDTTGVYLNYLPEPTLKDKRLIQLLGLDRLDNNNKRNSNAYFDYVEGYTIDPTDGRVFFTSVEPFGKYLRKVIGNNAIADKYVFQELYDSTKTVAKQIAEKDKFIIAGQYKASREDEISLGVSNVPRGSVLVTAGGQTLVEGADYTVDYNSGVVRILNKSLLSAGTSINVSLESNTDYGMQRKTLLGLNWQYDFSKNFMIGGTIMHLGEKPLTTKVAFGSEAINNTIWGVNLAFKKQSQRLTDWIDKLPFVNATQPSSINFTAEFAQLIAGKVQGAQGN
;
A
#
# COMPACT_ATOMS: atom_id res chain seq x y z
N ILE A 1 -22.06 -37.02 -5.20
CA ILE A 1 -22.68 -35.85 -5.85
C ILE A 1 -21.92 -34.65 -5.36
N LEU A 2 -20.95 -34.21 -6.16
CA LEU A 2 -20.14 -33.01 -5.93
C LEU A 2 -21.00 -31.77 -6.24
N ARG A 3 -21.34 -30.99 -5.24
CA ARG A 3 -21.83 -29.61 -5.41
C ARG A 3 -20.62 -28.69 -5.43
N SER A 4 -20.44 -28.00 -6.54
CA SER A 4 -19.46 -26.96 -6.73
C SER A 4 -19.99 -25.64 -6.17
N ASP A 5 -19.71 -25.33 -4.91
CA ASP A 5 -19.69 -23.97 -4.40
C ASP A 5 -18.23 -23.60 -4.14
N TRP A 6 -17.70 -22.73 -4.97
CA TRP A 6 -16.36 -22.18 -4.87
C TRP A 6 -16.31 -21.04 -3.84
N SER A 7 -16.66 -21.32 -2.60
CA SER A 7 -16.36 -20.45 -1.46
C SER A 7 -15.27 -21.14 -0.65
N SER A 8 -14.12 -20.55 -0.56
CA SER A 8 -12.98 -20.66 0.39
C SER A 8 -12.93 -21.82 1.41
N ASP A 9 -13.58 -22.95 1.20
CA ASP A 9 -13.63 -24.05 2.14
C ASP A 9 -12.55 -25.08 1.82
N VAL A 10 -11.72 -25.36 2.83
CA VAL A 10 -10.75 -26.45 2.83
C VAL A 10 -11.49 -27.77 2.60
N CYS A 11 -11.23 -28.44 1.47
CA CYS A 11 -11.60 -29.84 1.29
C CYS A 11 -10.55 -30.70 1.98
N SER A 12 -10.81 -31.12 3.22
CA SER A 12 -10.02 -32.16 3.89
C SER A 12 -10.71 -33.50 3.71
N SER A 13 -9.96 -34.53 3.30
CA SER A 13 -10.36 -35.92 3.47
C SER A 13 -9.46 -36.55 4.53
N ASP A 14 -10.01 -36.74 5.72
CA ASP A 14 -9.36 -37.50 6.78
C ASP A 14 -9.56 -38.99 6.44
N LEU A 15 -8.49 -39.66 5.98
CA LEU A 15 -8.50 -41.07 5.58
C LEU A 15 -7.86 -41.99 6.63
N GLY A 16 -7.70 -41.49 7.86
CA GLY A 16 -6.78 -42.09 8.81
C GLY A 16 -7.27 -43.22 9.69
N LYS A 17 -7.47 -44.45 9.19
CA LYS A 17 -7.38 -45.62 10.07
C LYS A 17 -5.94 -45.86 10.48
N GLU A 18 -5.72 -46.46 11.67
CA GLU A 18 -4.37 -46.64 12.25
C GLU A 18 -3.40 -47.38 11.31
N ASP A 19 -3.90 -48.22 10.42
CA ASP A 19 -3.13 -49.09 9.50
C ASP A 19 -2.94 -48.51 8.09
N GLU A 20 -3.49 -47.31 7.80
CA GLU A 20 -3.39 -46.70 6.47
C GLU A 20 -2.14 -45.82 6.34
N ILE A 21 -1.49 -45.86 5.16
CA ILE A 21 -0.28 -45.11 4.86
C ILE A 21 -0.61 -43.61 4.73
N ILE A 22 -1.72 -43.26 4.09
CA ILE A 22 -2.17 -41.89 3.87
C ILE A 22 -2.98 -41.47 5.09
N LYS A 23 -2.50 -40.47 5.80
CA LYS A 23 -3.14 -39.93 7.01
C LYS A 23 -4.02 -38.72 6.73
N LEU A 24 -3.59 -37.88 5.79
CA LEU A 24 -4.30 -36.65 5.46
C LEU A 24 -4.00 -36.26 4.01
N ILE A 25 -5.03 -35.82 3.29
CA ILE A 25 -4.91 -35.05 2.05
C ILE A 25 -5.77 -33.78 2.21
N GLU A 26 -5.15 -32.62 2.19
CA GLU A 26 -5.81 -31.33 2.20
C GLU A 26 -5.59 -30.62 0.87
N ALA A 27 -6.64 -30.04 0.31
CA ALA A 27 -6.58 -29.17 -0.86
C ALA A 27 -7.34 -27.88 -0.56
N GLY A 28 -6.75 -26.74 -0.93
CA GLY A 28 -7.28 -25.41 -0.61
C GLY A 28 -6.29 -24.59 0.22
N ASN A 29 -6.73 -23.95 1.28
CA ASN A 29 -5.84 -23.26 2.21
C ASN A 29 -5.17 -24.28 3.14
N VAL A 30 -3.92 -24.59 2.86
CA VAL A 30 -3.13 -25.57 3.60
C VAL A 30 -2.04 -24.92 4.44
N SER A 31 -1.65 -25.58 5.52
CA SER A 31 -0.55 -25.15 6.39
C SER A 31 0.53 -26.23 6.45
N MET A 32 1.78 -25.83 6.59
CA MET A 32 2.89 -26.75 6.80
C MET A 32 3.42 -26.62 8.23
N PRO A 33 3.07 -27.51 9.16
CA PRO A 33 3.69 -27.55 10.46
C PRO A 33 5.13 -28.05 10.35
N THR A 34 6.03 -27.47 11.12
CA THR A 34 7.43 -27.90 11.23
C THR A 34 7.75 -28.25 12.66
N ASN A 35 8.58 -29.26 12.86
CA ASN A 35 9.06 -29.66 14.19
C ASN A 35 10.39 -28.96 14.56
N ASN A 36 10.86 -28.05 13.72
CA ASN A 36 12.10 -27.29 13.91
C ASN A 36 11.75 -25.85 14.29
N SER A 37 12.20 -25.37 15.43
CA SER A 37 11.90 -24.00 15.90
C SER A 37 12.59 -22.91 15.09
N LEU A 38 13.70 -23.25 14.41
CA LEU A 38 14.45 -22.34 13.54
C LEU A 38 13.81 -22.19 12.15
N ILE A 39 12.99 -23.16 11.73
CA ILE A 39 12.26 -23.13 10.47
C ILE A 39 10.78 -23.00 10.80
N ARG A 40 10.26 -21.78 10.73
CA ARG A 40 8.83 -21.54 10.96
C ARG A 40 8.00 -22.15 9.83
N GLY A 41 7.00 -22.91 10.21
CA GLY A 41 5.98 -23.37 9.29
C GLY A 41 5.21 -22.20 8.68
N THR A 42 4.58 -22.41 7.55
CA THR A 42 3.73 -21.42 6.89
C THR A 42 2.27 -21.80 7.06
N SER A 43 1.43 -20.81 7.32
CA SER A 43 -0.02 -20.93 7.37
C SER A 43 -0.65 -20.24 6.14
N SER A 44 -1.86 -20.69 5.76
CA SER A 44 -2.64 -20.05 4.69
C SER A 44 -1.97 -20.03 3.30
N LEU A 45 -1.61 -21.21 2.81
CA LEU A 45 -1.09 -21.41 1.46
C LEU A 45 -2.17 -22.06 0.59
N LEU A 46 -2.43 -21.52 -0.58
CA LEU A 46 -3.32 -22.20 -1.54
C LEU A 46 -2.55 -23.35 -2.23
N GLY A 47 -2.92 -24.59 -1.92
CA GLY A 47 -2.18 -25.73 -2.42
C GLY A 47 -2.75 -27.09 -2.00
N ILE A 48 -1.87 -28.08 -2.02
CA ILE A 48 -2.18 -29.46 -1.61
C ILE A 48 -1.13 -29.87 -0.57
N ARG A 49 -1.61 -30.43 0.54
CA ARG A 49 -0.79 -31.07 1.56
C ARG A 49 -1.15 -32.54 1.66
N THR A 50 -0.13 -33.38 1.83
CA THR A 50 -0.31 -34.81 2.04
C THR A 50 0.55 -35.26 3.21
N ASP A 51 -0.07 -35.90 4.19
CA ASP A 51 0.61 -36.53 5.32
C ASP A 51 0.58 -38.06 5.17
N LEU A 52 1.76 -38.65 5.19
CA LEU A 52 1.97 -40.10 5.05
C LEU A 52 2.64 -40.66 6.30
N GLN A 53 2.32 -41.90 6.64
CA GLN A 53 2.97 -42.61 7.74
C GLN A 53 3.37 -44.00 7.33
N PHE A 54 4.67 -44.32 7.40
CA PHE A 54 5.26 -45.60 7.13
C PHE A 54 5.83 -46.18 8.43
N GLY A 55 4.97 -46.81 9.23
CA GLY A 55 5.35 -47.29 10.55
C GLY A 55 5.85 -46.15 11.46
N LYS A 56 7.16 -46.10 11.72
CA LYS A 56 7.80 -45.05 12.54
C LYS A 56 8.19 -43.78 11.77
N LEU A 57 8.11 -43.81 10.45
CA LEU A 57 8.41 -42.65 9.59
C LEU A 57 7.12 -41.88 9.28
N LYS A 58 7.07 -40.60 9.64
CA LYS A 58 6.04 -39.67 9.26
C LYS A 58 6.61 -38.71 8.22
N LEU A 59 5.84 -38.46 7.18
CA LEU A 59 6.23 -37.62 6.06
C LEU A 59 5.09 -36.64 5.73
N SER A 60 5.37 -35.34 5.73
CA SER A 60 4.42 -34.31 5.29
C SER A 60 4.98 -33.60 4.08
N THR A 61 4.22 -33.57 3.00
CA THR A 61 4.59 -32.88 1.77
C THR A 61 3.60 -31.75 1.48
N ILE A 62 4.08 -30.64 0.96
CA ILE A 62 3.25 -29.54 0.53
C ILE A 62 3.71 -29.01 -0.83
N ILE A 63 2.74 -28.75 -1.70
CA ILE A 63 2.91 -28.01 -2.95
C ILE A 63 1.89 -26.90 -2.94
N ALA A 64 2.35 -25.66 -2.82
CA ALA A 64 1.45 -24.54 -2.67
C ALA A 64 1.95 -23.28 -3.38
N GLN A 65 1.03 -22.39 -3.72
CA GLN A 65 1.34 -21.06 -4.18
C GLN A 65 1.17 -20.09 -3.01
N LYS A 66 2.23 -19.35 -2.70
CA LYS A 66 2.15 -18.28 -1.71
C LYS A 66 1.66 -17.01 -2.38
N LYS A 67 0.49 -16.54 -1.97
CA LYS A 67 -0.10 -15.27 -2.40
C LYS A 67 -0.07 -14.20 -1.30
N SER A 68 0.52 -14.51 -0.15
CA SER A 68 0.44 -13.67 1.05
C SER A 68 1.81 -13.15 1.50
N ALA A 69 1.83 -11.94 2.05
CA ALA A 69 2.93 -11.39 2.82
C ALA A 69 2.56 -11.43 4.32
N THR A 70 3.51 -11.77 5.18
CA THR A 70 3.28 -11.73 6.63
C THR A 70 3.65 -10.36 7.16
N SER A 71 2.71 -9.66 7.77
CA SER A 71 2.95 -8.45 8.53
C SER A 71 2.61 -8.66 10.00
N SER A 72 3.27 -7.96 10.91
CA SER A 72 2.96 -8.04 12.32
C SER A 72 2.75 -6.65 12.90
N VAL A 73 1.71 -6.49 13.71
CA VAL A 73 1.41 -5.29 14.47
C VAL A 73 1.54 -5.62 15.95
N GLN A 74 2.38 -4.87 16.65
CA GLN A 74 2.57 -5.02 18.09
C GLN A 74 1.92 -3.85 18.82
N THR A 75 1.16 -4.15 19.86
CA THR A 75 0.58 -3.14 20.74
C THR A 75 0.82 -3.49 22.21
N LYS A 76 1.00 -2.47 23.06
CA LYS A 76 1.04 -2.62 24.51
C LYS A 76 -0.23 -2.06 25.09
N GLY A 77 -0.84 -2.76 26.04
CA GLY A 77 -2.10 -2.37 26.67
C GLY A 77 -2.10 -0.92 27.18
N GLY A 78 -3.26 -0.28 27.14
CA GLY A 78 -3.46 1.15 27.36
C GLY A 78 -3.77 1.86 26.04
N VAL A 79 -3.55 3.17 25.97
CA VAL A 79 -3.73 3.94 24.72
C VAL A 79 -2.82 3.37 23.63
N GLN A 80 -3.40 2.69 22.65
CA GLN A 80 -2.65 2.09 21.55
C GLN A 80 -2.11 3.18 20.63
N LEU A 81 -0.79 3.33 20.63
CA LEU A 81 -0.07 4.14 19.66
C LEU A 81 0.51 3.21 18.61
N SER A 82 -0.03 3.29 17.41
CA SER A 82 0.56 2.64 16.23
C SER A 82 1.62 3.57 15.66
N THR A 83 2.75 3.01 15.26
CA THR A 83 3.82 3.74 14.57
C THR A 83 3.72 3.52 13.07
N PHE A 84 4.14 4.50 12.29
CA PHE A 84 4.30 4.40 10.85
C PHE A 84 5.67 4.93 10.43
N GLU A 85 6.19 4.37 9.36
CA GLU A 85 7.41 4.82 8.71
C GLU A 85 7.35 4.45 7.22
N PHE A 86 7.60 5.41 6.35
CA PHE A 86 7.66 5.23 4.90
C PHE A 86 8.61 6.25 4.27
N SER A 87 9.17 5.92 3.10
CA SER A 87 10.08 6.78 2.37
C SER A 87 9.32 7.85 1.56
N ALA A 88 10.04 8.87 1.10
CA ALA A 88 9.47 9.96 0.30
C ALA A 88 8.83 9.48 -1.01
N ASP A 89 9.32 8.36 -1.56
CA ASP A 89 8.81 7.74 -2.77
C ASP A 89 7.56 6.87 -2.55
N ASP A 90 7.17 6.61 -1.30
CA ASP A 90 5.96 5.82 -0.96
C ASP A 90 4.67 6.66 -0.98
N TYR A 91 4.61 7.70 -1.83
CA TYR A 91 3.38 8.48 -2.00
C TYR A 91 2.21 7.62 -2.50
N ASP A 92 0.98 8.03 -2.18
CA ASP A 92 -0.27 7.31 -2.52
C ASP A 92 -0.62 7.46 -4.01
N GLU A 93 0.06 6.69 -4.85
CA GLU A 93 0.04 6.77 -6.30
C GLU A 93 -1.33 6.44 -6.90
N ASN A 94 -1.69 7.09 -8.03
CA ASN A 94 -2.90 6.83 -8.81
C ASN A 94 -4.22 7.01 -8.04
N ARG A 95 -4.24 7.89 -7.04
CA ARG A 95 -5.41 8.12 -6.20
C ARG A 95 -5.84 9.58 -6.10
N HIS A 96 -4.91 10.51 -6.08
CA HIS A 96 -5.17 11.92 -5.86
C HIS A 96 -4.76 12.74 -7.10
N PHE A 97 -5.69 13.58 -7.60
CA PHE A 97 -5.46 14.31 -8.86
C PHE A 97 -5.99 15.74 -8.77
N PHE A 98 -5.19 16.71 -9.19
CA PHE A 98 -5.67 18.05 -9.45
C PHE A 98 -6.62 18.06 -10.65
N LEU A 99 -7.67 18.87 -10.60
CA LEU A 99 -8.65 18.97 -11.67
C LEU A 99 -8.12 19.73 -12.90
N ALA A 100 -7.13 20.61 -12.70
CA ALA A 100 -6.41 21.34 -13.75
C ALA A 100 -5.04 21.80 -13.23
N GLN A 101 -4.12 22.15 -14.15
CA GLN A 101 -2.81 22.69 -13.83
C GLN A 101 -2.89 23.98 -12.99
N TYR A 102 -3.90 24.80 -13.22
CA TYR A 102 -4.17 26.01 -12.43
C TYR A 102 -4.27 25.72 -10.93
N PHE A 103 -5.01 24.69 -10.53
CA PHE A 103 -5.18 24.34 -9.12
C PHE A 103 -3.88 23.81 -8.50
N ARG A 104 -3.10 23.06 -9.28
CA ARG A 104 -1.77 22.60 -8.88
C ARG A 104 -0.81 23.79 -8.64
N ASP A 105 -0.78 24.73 -9.55
CA ASP A 105 0.15 25.87 -9.49
C ASP A 105 -0.15 26.81 -8.31
N HIS A 106 -1.41 26.89 -7.88
CA HIS A 106 -1.84 27.71 -6.74
C HIS A 106 -1.94 26.95 -5.42
N TYR A 107 -1.63 25.64 -5.42
CA TYR A 107 -1.76 24.80 -4.23
C TYR A 107 -0.86 25.27 -3.08
N ASP A 108 0.42 25.48 -3.33
CA ASP A 108 1.41 25.88 -2.31
C ASP A 108 1.03 27.23 -1.67
N GLU A 109 0.58 28.18 -2.49
CA GLU A 109 0.13 29.49 -2.02
C GLU A 109 -1.11 29.40 -1.14
N ASN A 110 -2.09 28.62 -1.57
CA ASN A 110 -3.32 28.38 -0.80
C ASN A 110 -3.03 27.67 0.52
N MET A 111 -2.22 26.61 0.49
CA MET A 111 -1.84 25.86 1.69
C MET A 111 -0.97 26.67 2.66
N ALA A 112 -0.28 27.72 2.17
CA ALA A 112 0.45 28.64 3.04
C ALA A 112 -0.48 29.52 3.90
N GLN A 113 -1.78 29.56 3.59
CA GLN A 113 -2.78 30.35 4.32
C GLN A 113 -3.43 29.61 5.50
N LEU A 114 -3.12 28.34 5.70
CA LEU A 114 -3.67 27.56 6.81
C LEU A 114 -3.73 28.37 8.12
N PRO A 115 -4.77 28.16 8.94
CA PRO A 115 -5.82 27.15 8.83
C PRO A 115 -7.00 27.52 7.90
N ASN A 116 -7.07 28.76 7.41
CA ASN A 116 -8.15 29.27 6.58
C ASN A 116 -7.69 29.44 5.13
N ILE A 117 -8.19 28.57 4.25
CA ILE A 117 -7.90 28.66 2.82
C ILE A 117 -8.82 29.70 2.17
N LEU A 118 -8.21 30.71 1.56
CA LEU A 118 -8.91 31.82 0.87
C LEU A 118 -8.60 31.80 -0.63
N SER A 119 -8.77 30.63 -1.26
CA SER A 119 -8.49 30.45 -2.70
C SER A 119 -9.45 31.24 -3.59
N GLY A 120 -10.62 31.64 -3.07
CA GLY A 120 -11.71 32.21 -3.85
C GLY A 120 -12.38 31.20 -4.79
N ILE A 121 -12.03 29.92 -4.69
CA ILE A 121 -12.53 28.81 -5.52
C ILE A 121 -13.51 27.99 -4.71
N THR A 122 -14.59 27.54 -5.37
CA THR A 122 -15.50 26.54 -4.81
C THR A 122 -15.93 25.61 -5.94
N ILE A 123 -15.50 24.34 -5.88
CA ILE A 123 -15.99 23.32 -6.81
C ILE A 123 -17.45 23.00 -6.43
N ASN A 124 -18.36 23.26 -7.35
CA ASN A 124 -19.80 23.10 -7.13
C ASN A 124 -20.28 21.71 -7.53
N ARG A 125 -19.72 21.17 -8.63
CA ARG A 125 -20.11 19.88 -9.20
C ARG A 125 -18.92 19.23 -9.89
N ALA A 126 -18.82 17.93 -9.76
CA ALA A 126 -17.87 17.10 -10.51
C ALA A 126 -18.52 15.79 -10.92
N GLU A 127 -18.27 15.33 -12.14
CA GLU A 127 -18.52 13.97 -12.62
C GLU A 127 -17.20 13.32 -12.95
N VAL A 128 -16.94 12.18 -12.33
CA VAL A 128 -15.67 11.44 -12.45
C VAL A 128 -15.91 10.14 -13.18
N TRP A 129 -15.19 9.93 -14.27
CA TRP A 129 -15.35 8.82 -15.18
C TRP A 129 -14.06 8.01 -15.26
N VAL A 130 -14.20 6.69 -15.30
CA VAL A 130 -13.05 5.77 -15.38
C VAL A 130 -13.29 4.70 -16.44
N THR A 131 -12.21 4.10 -16.91
CA THR A 131 -12.26 2.90 -17.74
C THR A 131 -13.10 1.82 -17.05
N ASN A 132 -14.09 1.28 -17.76
CA ASN A 132 -14.98 0.26 -17.25
C ASN A 132 -14.32 -1.13 -17.31
N LYS A 133 -13.69 -1.54 -16.21
CA LYS A 133 -13.08 -2.88 -16.07
C LYS A 133 -14.04 -3.93 -15.52
N THR A 134 -15.16 -3.50 -14.97
CA THR A 134 -16.13 -4.38 -14.30
C THR A 134 -17.23 -4.88 -15.22
N GLY A 135 -17.28 -4.40 -16.49
CA GLY A 135 -18.35 -4.73 -17.43
C GLY A 135 -19.71 -4.16 -17.02
N GLN A 136 -19.73 -3.08 -16.23
CA GLN A 136 -20.96 -2.42 -15.83
C GLN A 136 -21.70 -1.85 -17.05
N THR A 137 -23.01 -2.04 -17.11
CA THR A 137 -23.86 -1.60 -18.23
C THR A 137 -24.72 -0.40 -17.89
N THR A 138 -24.84 -0.06 -16.61
CA THR A 138 -25.59 1.10 -16.12
C THR A 138 -24.66 2.25 -15.76
N ASN A 139 -25.10 3.49 -15.92
CA ASN A 139 -24.31 4.69 -15.68
C ASN A 139 -22.99 4.70 -16.48
N THR A 140 -23.08 4.29 -17.75
CA THR A 140 -21.97 4.29 -18.68
C THR A 140 -22.21 5.25 -19.83
N ARG A 141 -21.15 5.89 -20.34
CA ARG A 141 -21.17 6.77 -21.51
C ARG A 141 -19.88 6.57 -22.32
N ASN A 142 -20.00 6.85 -23.60
CA ASN A 142 -18.83 6.98 -24.45
C ASN A 142 -18.17 8.33 -24.23
N ILE A 143 -16.85 8.35 -24.11
CA ILE A 143 -16.09 9.52 -23.70
C ILE A 143 -14.86 9.70 -24.58
N ILE A 144 -14.58 10.94 -24.93
CA ILE A 144 -13.26 11.39 -25.40
C ILE A 144 -12.67 12.25 -24.29
N ALA A 145 -11.64 11.76 -23.64
CA ALA A 145 -10.92 12.47 -22.60
C ALA A 145 -9.75 13.22 -23.21
N LEU A 146 -9.74 14.54 -23.12
CA LEU A 146 -8.78 15.43 -23.77
C LEU A 146 -7.75 15.96 -22.76
N THR A 147 -6.48 15.86 -23.08
CA THR A 147 -5.38 16.20 -22.16
C THR A 147 -5.36 17.69 -21.84
N ASP A 148 -5.47 18.58 -22.84
CA ASP A 148 -5.36 20.02 -22.66
C ASP A 148 -6.70 20.75 -22.45
N LEU A 149 -7.80 20.00 -22.31
CA LEU A 149 -9.12 20.62 -22.09
C LEU A 149 -9.14 21.43 -20.80
N GLY A 150 -9.55 22.68 -20.94
CA GLY A 150 -9.67 23.61 -19.81
C GLY A 150 -8.36 24.17 -19.29
N GLU A 151 -7.22 23.90 -19.91
CA GLU A 151 -5.95 24.49 -19.50
C GLU A 151 -5.75 25.86 -20.14
N ALA A 152 -5.53 26.89 -19.28
CA ALA A 152 -5.22 28.25 -19.72
C ALA A 152 -3.71 28.50 -19.91
N SER A 153 -2.90 27.80 -19.13
CA SER A 153 -1.45 27.76 -19.18
C SER A 153 -0.98 26.31 -19.25
N LYS A 154 0.28 26.04 -19.59
CA LYS A 154 0.83 24.68 -19.71
C LYS A 154 0.05 23.81 -20.68
N ILE A 155 -0.33 24.39 -21.80
CA ILE A 155 -0.93 23.68 -22.94
C ILE A 155 0.17 22.79 -23.54
N HIS A 156 -0.07 21.49 -23.60
CA HIS A 156 0.92 20.51 -24.08
C HIS A 156 1.02 20.50 -25.61
N ASN A 157 -0.11 20.46 -26.29
CA ASN A 157 -0.14 20.45 -27.75
C ASN A 157 -0.15 21.89 -28.31
N PRO A 158 0.88 22.27 -29.11
CA PRO A 158 1.00 23.62 -29.66
C PRO A 158 -0.08 24.01 -30.68
N LEU A 159 -0.95 23.10 -31.09
CA LEU A 159 -2.11 23.40 -31.93
C LEU A 159 -3.13 24.30 -31.19
N TRP A 160 -3.14 24.28 -29.86
CA TRP A 160 -4.09 25.03 -29.07
C TRP A 160 -3.51 26.38 -28.67
N THR A 161 -4.29 27.42 -28.90
CA THR A 161 -3.93 28.77 -28.48
C THR A 161 -4.72 29.17 -27.24
N PRO A 162 -4.12 29.99 -26.33
CA PRO A 162 -4.84 30.53 -25.19
C PRO A 162 -6.13 31.22 -25.58
N GLY A 163 -7.19 31.01 -24.78
CA GLY A 163 -8.50 31.55 -25.00
C GLY A 163 -8.74 32.86 -24.22
N SER A 164 -10.00 33.11 -23.90
CA SER A 164 -10.43 34.34 -23.25
C SER A 164 -10.28 34.36 -21.73
N THR A 165 -10.01 33.21 -21.10
CA THR A 165 -9.93 33.08 -19.64
C THR A 165 -8.56 32.60 -19.20
N THR A 166 -8.08 33.11 -18.06
CA THR A 166 -6.82 32.69 -17.42
C THR A 166 -7.04 31.62 -16.36
N VAL A 167 -8.30 31.21 -16.15
CA VAL A 167 -8.71 30.17 -15.22
C VAL A 167 -9.31 28.99 -15.99
N PRO A 168 -9.34 27.77 -15.41
CA PRO A 168 -9.83 26.60 -16.11
C PRO A 168 -11.27 26.75 -16.62
N ALA A 169 -11.47 26.59 -17.92
CA ALA A 169 -12.79 26.64 -18.55
C ALA A 169 -12.74 25.99 -19.93
N ASN A 170 -13.88 25.60 -20.49
CA ASN A 170 -13.94 25.15 -21.87
C ASN A 170 -13.43 26.22 -22.86
N ALA A 171 -13.52 27.50 -22.48
CA ALA A 171 -13.02 28.65 -23.25
C ALA A 171 -11.59 29.07 -22.88
N ALA A 172 -10.86 28.31 -22.05
CA ALA A 172 -9.51 28.64 -21.63
C ALA A 172 -8.48 28.48 -22.74
N ASN A 173 -8.78 27.67 -23.73
CA ASN A 173 -8.06 27.55 -24.98
C ASN A 173 -9.00 27.18 -26.14
N THR A 174 -8.46 27.11 -27.34
CA THR A 174 -9.25 26.84 -28.57
C THR A 174 -9.70 25.39 -28.72
N LEU A 175 -9.18 24.44 -27.90
CA LEU A 175 -9.39 23.00 -28.06
C LEU A 175 -10.88 22.63 -28.09
N TYR A 176 -11.63 23.02 -27.06
CA TYR A 176 -13.04 22.61 -26.94
C TYR A 176 -13.88 23.04 -28.14
N ASN A 177 -13.73 24.30 -28.56
CA ASN A 177 -14.50 24.83 -29.70
C ASN A 177 -14.17 24.12 -30.99
N ILE A 178 -12.89 23.83 -31.24
CA ILE A 178 -12.43 23.13 -32.44
C ILE A 178 -12.88 21.68 -32.42
N VAL A 179 -12.54 20.93 -31.37
CA VAL A 179 -12.84 19.49 -31.28
C VAL A 179 -14.33 19.22 -31.27
N SER A 180 -15.15 20.03 -30.57
CA SER A 180 -16.59 19.86 -30.56
C SER A 180 -17.26 20.04 -31.93
N GLY A 181 -16.60 20.77 -32.84
CA GLY A 181 -17.04 21.01 -34.23
C GLY A 181 -16.53 19.99 -35.25
N ILE A 182 -15.62 19.07 -34.89
CA ILE A 182 -15.11 18.05 -35.78
C ILE A 182 -16.24 17.05 -36.11
N ASN A 183 -16.52 16.90 -37.41
CA ASN A 183 -17.51 15.92 -37.88
C ASN A 183 -17.08 14.50 -37.51
N GLY A 184 -17.97 13.73 -36.86
CA GLY A 184 -17.71 12.35 -36.45
C GLY A 184 -17.14 12.18 -35.03
N VAL A 185 -16.71 13.26 -34.32
CA VAL A 185 -16.19 13.16 -32.97
C VAL A 185 -17.25 12.70 -31.95
N ARG A 186 -18.53 12.99 -32.25
CA ARG A 186 -19.66 12.63 -31.38
C ARG A 186 -20.09 11.16 -31.48
N ASN A 187 -19.58 10.45 -32.47
CA ASN A 187 -19.82 9.02 -32.61
C ASN A 187 -18.54 8.25 -32.27
N ILE A 188 -18.62 7.41 -31.25
CA ILE A 188 -17.44 6.68 -30.73
C ILE A 188 -16.76 5.82 -31.77
N SER A 189 -17.48 5.30 -32.76
CA SER A 189 -16.91 4.47 -33.84
C SER A 189 -16.09 5.25 -34.84
N THR A 190 -16.38 6.54 -35.05
CA THR A 190 -15.69 7.43 -35.99
C THR A 190 -14.75 8.42 -35.32
N ALA A 191 -14.86 8.59 -34.00
CA ALA A 191 -14.15 9.61 -33.24
C ALA A 191 -12.62 9.50 -33.40
N THR A 192 -12.06 8.31 -33.35
CA THR A 192 -10.61 8.09 -33.54
C THR A 192 -10.16 8.60 -34.91
N SER A 193 -10.79 8.15 -35.99
CA SER A 193 -10.42 8.58 -37.35
C SER A 193 -10.61 10.10 -37.54
N ALA A 194 -11.62 10.69 -36.90
CA ALA A 194 -11.88 12.13 -36.97
C ALA A 194 -10.79 12.95 -36.23
N LEU A 195 -10.35 12.50 -35.07
CA LEU A 195 -9.33 13.16 -34.26
C LEU A 195 -7.92 12.98 -34.87
N ASP A 196 -7.59 11.75 -35.29
CA ASP A 196 -6.30 11.46 -35.93
C ASP A 196 -6.20 12.21 -37.27
N GLY A 197 -7.32 12.30 -38.03
CA GLY A 197 -7.37 13.08 -39.28
C GLY A 197 -7.21 14.59 -39.04
N PHE A 198 -7.48 15.09 -37.85
CA PHE A 198 -7.20 16.47 -37.43
C PHE A 198 -5.76 16.65 -36.95
N GLY A 199 -4.99 15.57 -36.77
CA GLY A 199 -3.60 15.58 -36.33
C GLY A 199 -3.40 15.39 -34.84
N LEU A 200 -4.41 14.90 -34.12
CA LEU A 200 -4.29 14.55 -32.70
C LEU A 200 -3.82 13.09 -32.55
N THR A 201 -3.08 12.83 -31.49
CA THR A 201 -2.51 11.50 -31.21
C THR A 201 -3.23 10.85 -30.03
N GLY A 202 -3.82 9.67 -30.27
CA GLY A 202 -4.42 8.85 -29.21
C GLY A 202 -3.39 8.44 -28.14
N GLY A 203 -3.78 8.45 -26.88
CA GLY A 203 -2.89 8.16 -25.75
C GLY A 203 -2.01 9.33 -25.31
N VAL A 204 -1.94 10.42 -26.08
CA VAL A 204 -1.20 11.65 -25.76
C VAL A 204 -2.14 12.83 -25.66
N ASP A 205 -2.81 13.20 -26.73
CA ASP A 205 -3.71 14.34 -26.79
C ASP A 205 -5.12 13.99 -26.31
N TYR A 206 -5.53 12.74 -26.57
CA TYR A 206 -6.84 12.24 -26.16
C TYR A 206 -6.82 10.75 -25.83
N GLU A 207 -7.79 10.34 -25.00
CA GLU A 207 -8.11 8.93 -24.74
C GLU A 207 -9.58 8.66 -25.14
N LYS A 208 -9.78 7.57 -25.85
CA LYS A 208 -11.12 7.09 -26.23
C LYS A 208 -11.56 6.01 -25.23
N LEU A 209 -12.68 6.24 -24.57
CA LEU A 209 -13.28 5.28 -23.65
C LEU A 209 -14.68 4.88 -24.13
N GLU A 210 -14.81 3.62 -24.51
CA GLU A 210 -16.13 3.03 -24.81
C GLU A 210 -16.80 2.58 -23.51
N SER A 211 -18.06 2.98 -23.32
CA SER A 211 -18.83 2.64 -22.12
C SER A 211 -18.08 2.93 -20.80
N ALA A 212 -17.42 4.08 -20.70
CA ALA A 212 -16.76 4.51 -19.47
C ALA A 212 -17.75 4.54 -18.32
N ARG A 213 -17.30 4.17 -17.12
CA ARG A 213 -18.12 4.09 -15.90
C ARG A 213 -18.08 5.41 -15.14
N LEU A 214 -19.26 5.93 -14.79
CA LEU A 214 -19.39 7.04 -13.86
C LEU A 214 -19.15 6.53 -12.43
N LEU A 215 -18.25 7.17 -11.70
CA LEU A 215 -18.04 6.91 -10.27
C LEU A 215 -19.21 7.47 -9.46
N SER A 216 -19.67 6.72 -8.49
CA SER A 216 -20.63 7.22 -7.51
C SER A 216 -19.98 8.26 -6.57
N PRO A 217 -20.74 9.20 -6.00
CA PRO A 217 -20.21 10.18 -5.05
C PRO A 217 -19.54 9.55 -3.81
N SER A 218 -19.81 8.29 -3.52
CA SER A 218 -19.16 7.55 -2.42
C SER A 218 -17.78 7.00 -2.79
N GLU A 219 -17.41 6.97 -4.08
CA GLU A 219 -16.13 6.42 -4.55
C GLU A 219 -15.01 7.47 -4.66
N TYR A 220 -15.33 8.75 -4.48
CA TYR A 220 -14.34 9.83 -4.48
C TYR A 220 -14.74 10.96 -3.54
N LYS A 221 -13.78 11.79 -3.18
CA LYS A 221 -13.95 13.03 -2.44
C LYS A 221 -13.41 14.19 -3.28
N VAL A 222 -14.06 15.34 -3.22
CA VAL A 222 -13.60 16.58 -3.86
C VAL A 222 -13.18 17.56 -2.78
N ASN A 223 -11.95 18.11 -2.89
CA ASN A 223 -11.58 19.27 -2.10
C ASN A 223 -12.02 20.53 -2.86
N ALA A 224 -13.13 21.11 -2.41
CA ALA A 224 -13.78 22.22 -3.11
C ALA A 224 -12.93 23.50 -3.16
N ALA A 225 -12.09 23.75 -2.15
CA ALA A 225 -11.28 24.96 -2.04
C ALA A 225 -9.93 24.85 -2.78
N LEU A 226 -9.40 23.63 -2.93
CA LEU A 226 -8.08 23.40 -3.52
C LEU A 226 -8.15 22.79 -4.93
N GLY A 227 -9.33 22.37 -5.40
CA GLY A 227 -9.55 21.87 -6.76
C GLY A 227 -8.85 20.56 -7.07
N TYR A 228 -8.91 19.57 -6.16
CA TYR A 228 -8.43 18.22 -6.41
C TYR A 228 -9.46 17.16 -6.00
N ILE A 229 -9.31 15.98 -6.54
CA ILE A 229 -10.10 14.79 -6.18
C ILE A 229 -9.22 13.73 -5.55
N SER A 230 -9.82 12.98 -4.63
CA SER A 230 -9.24 11.81 -3.97
C SER A 230 -10.14 10.62 -4.21
N LEU A 231 -9.66 9.60 -4.89
CA LEU A 231 -10.38 8.36 -5.14
C LEU A 231 -10.33 7.47 -3.92
N ARG A 232 -11.40 6.75 -3.62
CA ARG A 232 -11.41 5.78 -2.51
C ARG A 232 -10.50 4.58 -2.80
N SER A 233 -10.42 4.16 -4.08
CA SER A 233 -9.52 3.10 -4.55
C SER A 233 -8.54 3.67 -5.56
N ALA A 234 -7.27 3.27 -5.47
CA ALA A 234 -6.26 3.66 -6.46
C ALA A 234 -6.63 3.06 -7.84
N LEU A 235 -6.34 3.82 -8.89
CA LEU A 235 -6.51 3.35 -10.26
C LEU A 235 -5.45 2.30 -10.60
N GLN A 236 -5.84 1.34 -11.42
CA GLN A 236 -4.87 0.44 -12.04
C GLN A 236 -4.01 1.21 -13.06
N PRO A 237 -2.81 0.75 -13.37
CA PRO A 237 -1.90 1.45 -14.28
C PRO A 237 -2.50 1.78 -15.64
N ASP A 238 -3.34 0.88 -16.18
CA ASP A 238 -3.97 0.99 -17.49
C ASP A 238 -5.37 1.65 -17.48
N GLN A 239 -5.83 2.15 -16.32
CA GLN A 239 -7.10 2.86 -16.23
C GLN A 239 -6.91 4.35 -16.56
N VAL A 240 -7.83 4.87 -17.35
CA VAL A 240 -7.95 6.30 -17.65
C VAL A 240 -8.90 6.94 -16.64
N LEU A 241 -8.57 8.17 -16.22
CA LEU A 241 -9.41 9.00 -15.38
C LEU A 241 -9.78 10.28 -16.14
N ALA A 242 -11.05 10.53 -16.28
CA ALA A 242 -11.58 11.72 -16.93
C ALA A 242 -12.63 12.42 -16.05
N VAL A 243 -12.74 13.73 -16.16
CA VAL A 243 -13.67 14.53 -15.35
C VAL A 243 -14.36 15.61 -16.16
N ALA A 244 -15.59 15.93 -15.74
CA ALA A 244 -16.22 17.22 -15.96
C ALA A 244 -16.44 17.88 -14.62
N PHE A 245 -16.19 19.19 -14.51
CA PHE A 245 -16.42 19.91 -13.28
C PHE A 245 -16.88 21.35 -13.52
N GLU A 246 -17.65 21.86 -12.58
CA GLU A 246 -18.10 23.24 -12.51
C GLU A 246 -17.64 23.83 -11.19
N TYR A 247 -17.17 25.06 -11.24
CA TYR A 247 -16.71 25.76 -10.06
C TYR A 247 -17.01 27.27 -10.14
N THR A 248 -17.11 27.90 -8.98
CA THR A 248 -17.22 29.34 -8.83
C THR A 248 -15.86 29.92 -8.47
N TYR A 249 -15.44 30.94 -9.17
CA TYR A 249 -14.27 31.75 -8.84
C TYR A 249 -14.63 33.21 -8.85
N ARG A 250 -14.46 33.89 -7.72
CA ARG A 250 -14.78 35.32 -7.54
C ARG A 250 -16.19 35.68 -8.04
N GLY A 251 -17.17 34.83 -7.77
CA GLY A 251 -18.57 35.03 -8.13
C GLY A 251 -18.97 34.67 -9.58
N THR A 252 -18.01 34.23 -10.41
CA THR A 252 -18.27 33.74 -11.78
C THR A 252 -18.18 32.24 -11.83
N ASN A 253 -19.13 31.59 -12.52
CA ASN A 253 -19.14 30.14 -12.73
C ASN A 253 -18.39 29.78 -14.00
N TYR A 254 -17.57 28.74 -13.90
CA TYR A 254 -16.78 28.17 -14.98
C TYR A 254 -17.02 26.66 -15.06
N GLN A 255 -17.01 26.14 -16.29
CA GLN A 255 -17.17 24.71 -16.56
C GLN A 255 -16.01 24.20 -17.41
N VAL A 256 -15.52 23.02 -17.07
CA VAL A 256 -14.56 22.24 -17.86
C VAL A 256 -15.15 20.87 -18.16
N GLY A 257 -15.14 20.50 -19.43
CA GLY A 257 -15.78 19.28 -19.92
C GLY A 257 -17.30 19.39 -20.02
N GLU A 258 -17.94 18.32 -20.41
CA GLU A 258 -19.38 18.18 -20.56
C GLU A 258 -19.94 17.23 -19.49
N PHE A 259 -20.99 17.63 -18.82
CA PHE A 259 -21.72 16.74 -17.91
C PHE A 259 -22.59 15.75 -18.68
N SER A 260 -22.88 14.62 -18.07
CA SER A 260 -23.76 13.61 -18.64
C SER A 260 -25.16 14.16 -18.99
N THR A 261 -25.59 15.22 -18.29
CA THR A 261 -26.84 15.92 -18.52
C THR A 261 -26.81 16.93 -19.65
N ASP A 262 -25.62 17.35 -20.11
CA ASP A 262 -25.47 18.38 -21.16
C ASP A 262 -25.81 17.82 -22.56
N ARG A 263 -25.78 16.49 -22.70
CA ARG A 263 -26.13 15.77 -23.91
C ARG A 263 -27.34 14.88 -23.67
N LYS A 264 -28.43 15.17 -24.38
CA LYS A 264 -29.71 14.41 -24.26
C LYS A 264 -29.60 13.02 -24.88
N ASP A 265 -28.82 12.87 -25.95
CA ASP A 265 -28.57 11.57 -26.57
C ASP A 265 -27.42 10.84 -25.83
N ASN A 266 -27.80 9.75 -25.20
CA ASN A 266 -26.84 8.91 -24.46
C ASN A 266 -25.85 8.15 -25.35
N THR A 267 -26.04 8.13 -26.66
CA THR A 267 -25.15 7.52 -27.64
C THR A 267 -24.00 8.45 -28.05
N GLU A 268 -24.20 9.77 -27.92
CA GLU A 268 -23.16 10.75 -28.21
C GLU A 268 -21.99 10.67 -27.21
N THR A 269 -20.77 10.84 -27.73
CA THR A 269 -19.58 10.94 -26.90
C THR A 269 -19.54 12.25 -26.14
N LEU A 270 -19.17 12.17 -24.85
CA LEU A 270 -18.85 13.34 -24.01
C LEU A 270 -17.40 13.75 -24.20
N LEU A 271 -17.14 15.05 -24.23
CA LEU A 271 -15.79 15.62 -24.23
C LEU A 271 -15.43 16.00 -22.79
N LEU A 272 -14.46 15.30 -22.23
CA LEU A 272 -14.06 15.43 -20.82
C LEU A 272 -12.59 15.81 -20.70
N LYS A 273 -12.20 16.38 -19.57
CA LYS A 273 -10.81 16.59 -19.19
C LYS A 273 -10.17 15.27 -18.78
N SER A 274 -9.03 14.91 -19.41
CA SER A 274 -8.21 13.80 -18.94
C SER A 274 -7.35 14.22 -17.76
N LEU A 275 -7.43 13.46 -16.65
CA LEU A 275 -6.53 13.60 -15.49
C LEU A 275 -5.43 12.55 -15.50
N LYS A 276 -5.69 11.38 -16.10
CA LYS A 276 -4.72 10.31 -16.26
C LYS A 276 -5.01 9.54 -17.56
N ASN A 277 -4.01 9.38 -18.39
CA ASN A 277 -4.06 8.55 -19.59
C ASN A 277 -3.70 7.10 -19.29
N THR A 278 -3.93 6.19 -20.25
CA THR A 278 -3.52 4.79 -20.17
C THR A 278 -2.02 4.66 -19.90
N ALA A 279 -1.21 5.36 -20.71
CA ALA A 279 0.22 5.48 -20.44
C ALA A 279 0.46 6.66 -19.50
N ASN A 280 1.01 6.39 -18.32
CA ASN A 280 1.36 7.42 -17.36
C ASN A 280 2.88 7.69 -17.45
N SER A 281 3.26 8.75 -18.14
CA SER A 281 4.64 9.11 -18.43
C SER A 281 4.91 10.59 -18.15
N PRO A 282 6.12 10.94 -17.66
CA PRO A 282 6.53 12.33 -17.45
C PRO A 282 6.44 13.22 -18.71
N SER A 283 6.45 12.63 -19.89
CA SER A 283 6.30 13.35 -21.16
C SER A 283 4.87 13.78 -21.48
N GLN A 284 3.88 13.35 -20.70
CA GLN A 284 2.48 13.67 -20.94
C GLN A 284 2.05 14.94 -20.25
N GLY A 285 1.18 15.74 -20.90
CA GLY A 285 0.72 17.02 -20.38
C GLY A 285 -0.08 16.94 -19.07
N ASN A 286 -0.68 15.78 -18.77
CA ASN A 286 -1.42 15.54 -17.53
C ASN A 286 -0.60 14.82 -16.44
N TRP A 287 0.69 14.53 -16.66
CA TRP A 287 1.57 13.90 -15.66
C TRP A 287 1.57 14.60 -14.31
N ASP A 288 1.65 15.92 -14.35
CA ASP A 288 1.74 16.77 -13.17
C ASP A 288 0.41 16.88 -12.39
N LEU A 289 -0.71 16.41 -12.96
CA LEU A 289 -2.01 16.44 -12.27
C LEU A 289 -2.10 15.39 -11.16
N MET A 290 -1.32 14.29 -11.23
CA MET A 290 -1.25 13.32 -10.15
C MET A 290 -0.48 13.89 -8.97
N MET A 291 -1.12 13.92 -7.80
CA MET A 291 -0.49 14.40 -6.56
C MET A 291 0.50 13.38 -6.04
N LYS A 292 1.75 13.81 -5.83
CA LYS A 292 2.84 13.00 -5.28
C LYS A 292 3.29 13.47 -3.90
N ASN A 293 2.44 14.25 -3.24
CA ASN A 293 2.64 14.84 -1.92
C ASN A 293 1.62 14.31 -0.89
N VAL A 294 0.98 13.20 -1.18
CA VAL A 294 0.00 12.55 -0.30
C VAL A 294 0.51 11.17 0.11
N TYR A 295 0.40 10.86 1.40
CA TYR A 295 0.92 9.63 1.98
C TYR A 295 -0.14 8.90 2.78
N ALA A 296 -0.19 7.57 2.64
CA ALA A 296 -1.13 6.71 3.34
C ALA A 296 -0.54 6.23 4.67
N LEU A 297 -1.22 6.50 5.78
CA LEU A 297 -0.81 6.05 7.11
C LEU A 297 -1.08 4.55 7.36
N GLY A 298 -1.82 3.89 6.45
CA GLY A 298 -2.27 2.51 6.66
C GLY A 298 -3.31 2.40 7.79
N ALA A 299 -4.00 3.49 8.11
CA ALA A 299 -4.95 3.59 9.22
C ALA A 299 -6.22 4.30 8.79
N SER A 300 -7.31 4.10 9.53
CA SER A 300 -8.55 4.85 9.41
C SER A 300 -8.95 5.46 10.75
N ASN A 301 -9.75 6.51 10.71
CA ASN A 301 -10.22 7.22 11.90
C ASN A 301 -9.10 7.68 12.85
N VAL A 302 -8.04 8.24 12.27
CA VAL A 302 -6.86 8.73 12.99
C VAL A 302 -7.23 9.89 13.90
N GLN A 303 -6.94 9.80 15.19
CA GLN A 303 -7.26 10.85 16.15
C GLN A 303 -6.15 11.89 16.25
N LYS A 304 -6.54 13.16 16.49
CA LYS A 304 -5.61 14.28 16.70
C LYS A 304 -4.76 14.08 17.96
N GLU A 305 -5.36 13.50 19.02
CA GLU A 305 -4.65 13.24 20.27
C GLU A 305 -3.48 12.29 20.03
N LYS A 306 -2.31 12.70 20.50
CA LYS A 306 -1.05 11.94 20.37
C LYS A 306 -0.61 11.62 18.94
N PHE A 307 -1.24 12.22 17.93
CA PHE A 307 -0.70 12.17 16.58
C PHE A 307 0.67 12.87 16.53
N ARG A 308 1.64 12.23 15.93
CA ARG A 308 2.98 12.76 15.68
C ARG A 308 3.40 12.37 14.28
N LEU A 309 3.94 13.32 13.56
CA LEU A 309 4.61 13.10 12.29
C LEU A 309 5.89 13.92 12.30
N ASP A 310 6.98 13.31 11.89
CA ASP A 310 8.26 13.96 11.68
C ASP A 310 8.84 13.51 10.35
N VAL A 311 9.66 14.35 9.74
CA VAL A 311 10.41 14.05 8.54
C VAL A 311 11.88 13.98 8.91
N LYS A 312 12.55 12.93 8.45
CA LYS A 312 13.96 12.68 8.75
C LYS A 312 14.75 12.48 7.47
N TYR A 313 16.02 12.80 7.52
CA TYR A 313 16.98 12.63 6.44
C TYR A 313 18.10 11.68 6.87
N LEU A 314 18.41 10.68 6.03
CA LEU A 314 19.54 9.77 6.26
C LEU A 314 20.84 10.48 5.94
N SER A 315 21.65 10.77 6.95
CA SER A 315 22.93 11.47 6.81
C SER A 315 24.00 10.53 6.27
N ASP A 316 24.64 10.91 5.17
CA ASP A 316 25.77 10.17 4.59
C ASP A 316 26.99 10.13 5.51
N THR A 317 27.18 11.18 6.32
CA THR A 317 28.35 11.30 7.20
C THR A 317 28.24 10.41 8.43
N THR A 318 27.02 10.29 8.99
CA THR A 318 26.81 9.60 10.26
C THR A 318 26.08 8.27 10.11
N GLY A 319 25.42 8.03 8.96
CA GLY A 319 24.62 6.84 8.72
C GLY A 319 23.34 6.76 9.57
N VAL A 320 22.94 7.86 10.22
CA VAL A 320 21.72 7.92 11.05
C VAL A 320 20.71 8.91 10.50
N TYR A 321 19.47 8.71 10.86
CA TYR A 321 18.38 9.59 10.48
C TYR A 321 18.33 10.84 11.37
N LEU A 322 18.44 12.02 10.74
CA LEU A 322 18.41 13.33 11.38
C LEU A 322 17.07 14.01 11.06
N ASN A 323 16.49 14.74 12.00
CA ASN A 323 15.28 15.55 11.78
C ASN A 323 15.60 16.98 11.28
N TYR A 324 16.82 17.22 10.83
CA TYR A 324 17.33 18.45 10.23
C TYR A 324 18.33 18.13 9.12
N LEU A 325 18.62 19.11 8.24
CA LEU A 325 19.68 18.96 7.26
C LEU A 325 21.04 19.31 7.90
N PRO A 326 22.09 18.48 7.74
CA PRO A 326 23.40 18.68 8.38
C PRO A 326 24.24 19.76 7.68
N GLU A 327 23.66 20.95 7.47
CA GLU A 327 24.30 22.13 6.91
C GLU A 327 24.33 23.27 7.94
N PRO A 328 25.44 24.05 8.05
CA PRO A 328 25.59 25.06 9.09
C PRO A 328 24.44 26.08 9.15
N THR A 329 23.84 26.41 8.00
CA THR A 329 22.76 27.37 7.88
C THR A 329 21.36 26.79 8.14
N LEU A 330 21.23 25.46 8.17
CA LEU A 330 19.96 24.75 8.22
C LEU A 330 19.80 23.84 9.45
N LYS A 331 20.89 23.53 10.15
CA LYS A 331 20.92 22.58 11.29
C LYS A 331 20.00 22.97 12.47
N ASP A 332 19.70 24.25 12.60
CA ASP A 332 18.84 24.76 13.68
C ASP A 332 17.34 24.72 13.34
N LYS A 333 16.99 24.32 12.08
CA LYS A 333 15.62 24.16 11.62
C LYS A 333 15.28 22.70 11.42
N ARG A 334 14.22 22.25 12.04
CA ARG A 334 13.70 20.89 11.79
C ARG A 334 13.16 20.77 10.37
N LEU A 335 13.26 19.57 9.79
CA LEU A 335 12.73 19.28 8.44
C LEU A 335 11.22 19.53 8.35
N ILE A 336 10.46 19.24 9.40
CA ILE A 336 9.02 19.51 9.45
C ILE A 336 8.73 21.02 9.31
N GLN A 337 9.56 21.89 9.89
CA GLN A 337 9.46 23.35 9.74
C GLN A 337 9.91 23.79 8.34
N LEU A 338 11.03 23.24 7.89
CA LEU A 338 11.60 23.55 6.58
C LEU A 338 10.62 23.22 5.45
N LEU A 339 9.90 22.10 5.58
CA LEU A 339 8.88 21.64 4.63
C LEU A 339 7.51 22.31 4.82
N GLY A 340 7.39 23.25 5.77
CA GLY A 340 6.17 24.01 5.99
C GLY A 340 5.02 23.22 6.60
N LEU A 341 5.33 22.14 7.33
CA LEU A 341 4.36 21.27 8.03
C LEU A 341 4.15 21.66 9.50
N ASP A 342 4.86 22.69 9.97
CA ASP A 342 4.81 23.25 11.32
C ASP A 342 4.79 24.77 11.23
N ARG A 343 3.62 25.34 11.00
CA ARG A 343 3.35 26.78 10.90
C ARG A 343 2.36 27.26 11.94
N LEU A 344 1.66 26.33 12.60
CA LEU A 344 0.56 26.60 13.52
C LEU A 344 0.89 26.11 14.92
N ASP A 345 0.32 26.76 15.92
CA ASP A 345 0.29 26.26 17.29
C ASP A 345 -0.91 25.34 17.54
N ASN A 346 -1.01 24.80 18.75
CA ASN A 346 -2.10 23.90 19.14
C ASN A 346 -3.50 24.55 19.04
N ASN A 347 -3.57 25.88 18.99
CA ASN A 347 -4.79 26.66 18.84
C ASN A 347 -5.05 27.12 17.42
N ASN A 348 -4.32 26.55 16.45
CA ASN A 348 -4.35 26.92 15.04
C ASN A 348 -3.98 28.40 14.76
N LYS A 349 -3.20 29.03 15.61
CA LYS A 349 -2.62 30.33 15.34
C LYS A 349 -1.25 30.18 14.68
N ARG A 350 -0.88 31.12 13.84
CA ARG A 350 0.42 31.12 13.15
C ARG A 350 1.57 31.26 14.14
N ASN A 351 2.09 30.17 14.57
CA ASN A 351 3.26 30.02 15.42
C ASN A 351 3.76 28.59 15.40
N SER A 352 5.00 28.38 14.99
CA SER A 352 5.62 27.05 14.99
C SER A 352 5.76 26.52 16.40
N ASN A 353 5.42 25.24 16.61
CA ASN A 353 5.47 24.57 17.91
C ASN A 353 6.27 23.25 17.89
N ALA A 354 6.98 23.00 16.80
CA ALA A 354 7.76 21.79 16.53
C ALA A 354 6.91 20.49 16.37
N TYR A 355 5.63 20.64 16.05
CA TYR A 355 4.73 19.52 15.76
C TYR A 355 4.03 19.72 14.42
N PHE A 356 3.63 18.59 13.82
CA PHE A 356 2.87 18.62 12.58
C PHE A 356 1.53 19.33 12.76
N ASP A 357 1.21 20.20 11.80
CA ASP A 357 -0.04 20.94 11.75
C ASP A 357 -1.19 20.00 11.37
N TYR A 358 -1.89 19.49 12.37
CA TYR A 358 -3.05 18.63 12.16
C TYR A 358 -4.29 19.48 11.84
N VAL A 359 -4.51 19.74 10.55
CA VAL A 359 -5.67 20.50 10.04
C VAL A 359 -6.50 19.54 9.19
N GLU A 360 -7.63 19.12 9.77
CA GLU A 360 -8.54 18.17 9.13
C GLU A 360 -9.08 18.70 7.80
N GLY A 361 -9.09 17.85 6.77
CA GLY A 361 -9.51 18.18 5.41
C GLY A 361 -8.47 18.90 4.57
N TYR A 362 -7.33 19.30 5.15
CA TYR A 362 -6.24 19.98 4.43
C TYR A 362 -4.90 19.25 4.57
N THR A 363 -4.35 19.13 5.78
CA THR A 363 -3.07 18.44 5.99
C THR A 363 -3.27 16.98 6.31
N ILE A 364 -4.46 16.61 6.74
CA ILE A 364 -4.81 15.23 7.05
C ILE A 364 -6.28 14.95 6.72
N ASP A 365 -6.55 13.79 6.12
CA ASP A 365 -7.86 13.15 6.11
C ASP A 365 -7.84 12.04 7.17
N PRO A 366 -8.39 12.27 8.36
CA PRO A 366 -8.34 11.28 9.43
C PRO A 366 -9.20 10.05 9.12
N THR A 367 -10.28 10.20 8.36
CA THR A 367 -11.21 9.10 8.04
C THR A 367 -10.52 8.01 7.22
N ASP A 368 -9.77 8.42 6.20
CA ASP A 368 -9.07 7.52 5.29
C ASP A 368 -7.57 7.41 5.62
N GLY A 369 -7.09 8.09 6.69
CA GLY A 369 -5.71 8.05 7.14
C GLY A 369 -4.72 8.52 6.07
N ARG A 370 -4.96 9.72 5.50
CA ARG A 370 -4.09 10.31 4.48
C ARG A 370 -3.49 11.62 4.97
N VAL A 371 -2.19 11.77 4.78
CA VAL A 371 -1.46 13.02 5.09
C VAL A 371 -1.15 13.73 3.79
N PHE A 372 -1.44 15.02 3.74
CA PHE A 372 -1.20 15.91 2.61
C PHE A 372 -0.12 16.91 2.99
N PHE A 373 0.97 16.95 2.23
CA PHE A 373 1.99 17.97 2.40
C PHE A 373 1.49 19.30 1.87
N THR A 374 1.95 20.38 2.48
CA THR A 374 1.52 21.76 2.16
C THR A 374 2.13 22.31 0.87
N SER A 375 2.95 21.54 0.20
CA SER A 375 3.54 21.86 -1.11
C SER A 375 3.40 20.70 -2.06
N VAL A 376 3.32 20.98 -3.36
CA VAL A 376 3.14 19.98 -4.43
C VAL A 376 4.39 19.12 -4.57
N GLU A 377 5.58 19.71 -4.48
CA GLU A 377 6.88 19.06 -4.61
C GLU A 377 7.74 19.30 -3.36
N PRO A 378 7.36 18.71 -2.19
CA PRO A 378 8.00 19.04 -0.92
C PRO A 378 9.50 18.72 -0.89
N PHE A 379 9.93 17.61 -1.49
CA PHE A 379 11.34 17.21 -1.56
C PHE A 379 12.06 17.69 -2.84
N GLY A 380 11.34 18.37 -3.73
CA GLY A 380 11.81 18.90 -5.01
C GLY A 380 11.94 20.41 -5.01
N LYS A 381 11.20 21.06 -5.92
CA LYS A 381 11.22 22.52 -6.13
C LYS A 381 10.97 23.33 -4.87
N TYR A 382 10.07 22.85 -3.99
CA TYR A 382 9.79 23.57 -2.74
C TYR A 382 11.01 23.55 -1.81
N LEU A 383 11.65 22.39 -1.59
CA LEU A 383 12.86 22.30 -0.77
C LEU A 383 13.98 23.18 -1.33
N ARG A 384 14.17 23.18 -2.66
CA ARG A 384 15.16 24.05 -3.35
C ARG A 384 14.91 25.53 -3.04
N LYS A 385 13.66 25.95 -3.14
CA LYS A 385 13.25 27.34 -2.84
C LYS A 385 13.56 27.72 -1.39
N VAL A 386 13.28 26.84 -0.44
CA VAL A 386 13.47 27.12 1.00
C VAL A 386 14.94 27.09 1.40
N ILE A 387 15.75 26.22 0.82
CA ILE A 387 17.21 26.18 1.03
C ILE A 387 17.84 27.48 0.48
N GLY A 388 17.38 28.00 -0.65
CA GLY A 388 17.80 29.27 -1.24
C GLY A 388 19.23 29.30 -1.79
N ASN A 389 20.03 28.25 -1.59
CA ASN A 389 21.38 28.08 -2.12
C ASN A 389 21.43 26.84 -3.02
N ASN A 390 21.67 27.05 -4.31
CA ASN A 390 21.64 25.95 -5.29
C ASN A 390 22.68 24.86 -5.01
N ALA A 391 23.90 25.21 -4.61
CA ALA A 391 24.95 24.24 -4.33
C ALA A 391 24.63 23.33 -3.12
N ILE A 392 23.92 23.88 -2.13
CA ILE A 392 23.41 23.11 -0.99
C ILE A 392 22.17 22.30 -1.44
N ALA A 393 21.25 22.92 -2.18
CA ALA A 393 20.03 22.28 -2.64
C ALA A 393 20.32 21.04 -3.51
N ASP A 394 21.32 21.09 -4.38
CA ASP A 394 21.69 19.97 -5.26
C ASP A 394 22.09 18.70 -4.50
N LYS A 395 22.53 18.83 -3.24
CA LYS A 395 22.86 17.68 -2.38
C LYS A 395 21.59 16.97 -1.85
N TYR A 396 20.54 17.74 -1.53
CA TYR A 396 19.41 17.27 -0.75
C TYR A 396 18.12 17.13 -1.55
N VAL A 397 17.97 17.88 -2.66
CA VAL A 397 16.74 17.89 -3.44
C VAL A 397 16.59 16.59 -4.21
N PHE A 398 15.41 15.99 -4.09
CA PHE A 398 15.00 14.80 -4.83
C PHE A 398 13.95 15.18 -5.89
N GLN A 399 14.39 15.90 -6.95
CA GLN A 399 13.51 16.36 -8.01
C GLN A 399 13.02 15.23 -8.90
N GLU A 400 13.82 14.19 -9.07
CA GLU A 400 13.52 13.00 -9.87
C GLU A 400 12.28 12.25 -9.36
N LEU A 401 11.91 12.43 -8.10
CA LEU A 401 10.66 11.92 -7.53
C LEU A 401 9.43 12.44 -8.29
N TYR A 402 9.50 13.65 -8.79
CA TYR A 402 8.39 14.35 -9.49
C TYR A 402 8.51 14.24 -11.01
N ASP A 403 9.73 14.30 -11.54
CA ASP A 403 10.02 14.38 -12.97
C ASP A 403 10.20 12.99 -13.61
N SER A 404 10.17 11.91 -12.83
CA SER A 404 10.28 10.55 -13.32
C SER A 404 9.18 9.63 -12.76
N THR A 405 9.10 8.40 -13.28
CA THR A 405 8.20 7.39 -12.73
C THR A 405 8.69 6.93 -11.35
N LYS A 406 7.77 6.48 -10.52
CA LYS A 406 8.09 5.95 -9.18
C LYS A 406 9.19 4.88 -9.20
N THR A 407 9.15 3.99 -10.19
CA THR A 407 10.16 2.93 -10.37
C THR A 407 11.55 3.51 -10.64
N VAL A 408 11.65 4.54 -11.47
CA VAL A 408 12.94 5.21 -11.75
C VAL A 408 13.43 5.97 -10.53
N ALA A 409 12.54 6.71 -9.85
CA ALA A 409 12.88 7.44 -8.63
C ALA A 409 13.45 6.51 -7.55
N LYS A 410 12.85 5.34 -7.32
CA LYS A 410 13.34 4.31 -6.38
C LYS A 410 14.76 3.79 -6.67
N GLN A 411 15.20 3.86 -7.90
CA GLN A 411 16.56 3.43 -8.27
C GLN A 411 17.64 4.44 -7.89
N ILE A 412 17.26 5.67 -7.53
CA ILE A 412 18.18 6.76 -7.17
C ILE A 412 18.37 6.79 -5.66
N ALA A 413 18.94 5.73 -5.09
CA ALA A 413 19.13 5.56 -3.65
C ALA A 413 19.94 6.70 -2.99
N GLU A 414 20.80 7.38 -3.73
CA GLU A 414 21.56 8.53 -3.25
C GLU A 414 20.70 9.77 -2.98
N LYS A 415 19.49 9.85 -3.56
CA LYS A 415 18.52 10.94 -3.37
C LYS A 415 17.34 10.52 -2.48
N ASP A 416 16.98 9.24 -2.46
CA ASP A 416 15.87 8.69 -1.67
C ASP A 416 16.30 8.45 -0.22
N LYS A 417 16.52 9.56 0.51
CA LYS A 417 17.03 9.58 1.89
C LYS A 417 16.04 10.14 2.90
N PHE A 418 14.87 10.57 2.43
CA PHE A 418 13.85 11.12 3.32
C PHE A 418 12.89 10.03 3.77
N ILE A 419 12.66 9.96 5.08
CA ILE A 419 11.59 9.17 5.66
C ILE A 419 10.63 10.04 6.43
N ILE A 420 9.37 9.67 6.36
CA ILE A 420 8.25 10.23 7.10
C ILE A 420 7.87 9.21 8.14
N ALA A 421 8.05 9.54 9.41
CA ALA A 421 7.82 8.63 10.51
C ALA A 421 6.98 9.28 11.60
N GLY A 422 6.22 8.48 12.32
CA GLY A 422 5.40 9.03 13.37
C GLY A 422 4.59 7.98 14.11
N GLN A 423 3.57 8.48 14.80
CA GLN A 423 2.64 7.66 15.54
C GLN A 423 1.24 8.27 15.53
N TYR A 424 0.24 7.43 15.66
CA TYR A 424 -1.16 7.82 15.82
C TYR A 424 -1.86 6.96 16.85
N LYS A 425 -2.94 7.49 17.41
CA LYS A 425 -3.85 6.75 18.28
C LYS A 425 -4.98 6.16 17.41
N ALA A 426 -5.22 4.85 17.53
CA ALA A 426 -6.39 4.21 16.92
C ALA A 426 -7.68 4.68 17.60
N SER A 427 -8.82 4.63 16.90
CA SER A 427 -10.09 5.21 17.37
C SER A 427 -10.67 4.56 18.62
N ARG A 428 -10.30 3.29 18.92
CA ARG A 428 -10.76 2.54 20.09
C ARG A 428 -9.61 1.80 20.75
N GLU A 429 -9.66 1.74 22.08
CA GLU A 429 -8.63 1.06 22.87
C GLU A 429 -8.62 -0.46 22.68
N ASP A 430 -9.75 -1.02 22.24
CA ASP A 430 -9.96 -2.44 21.99
C ASP A 430 -9.79 -2.86 20.53
N GLU A 431 -9.55 -1.93 19.61
CA GLU A 431 -9.41 -2.20 18.16
C GLU A 431 -7.97 -2.03 17.70
N ILE A 432 -7.47 -3.03 16.95
CA ILE A 432 -6.16 -3.05 16.34
C ILE A 432 -6.37 -3.09 14.83
N SER A 433 -5.99 -2.03 14.12
CA SER A 433 -6.03 -2.01 12.66
C SER A 433 -4.84 -2.80 12.10
N LEU A 434 -5.11 -3.66 11.13
CA LEU A 434 -4.10 -4.47 10.43
C LEU A 434 -3.49 -3.71 9.24
N GLY A 435 -4.03 -2.53 8.90
CA GLY A 435 -3.58 -1.72 7.77
C GLY A 435 -3.91 -2.30 6.39
N VAL A 436 -4.69 -3.35 6.33
CA VAL A 436 -5.12 -4.05 5.11
C VAL A 436 -6.60 -4.38 5.19
N SER A 437 -7.28 -4.45 4.05
CA SER A 437 -8.68 -4.88 3.92
C SER A 437 -8.75 -6.25 3.22
N ASN A 438 -9.90 -6.91 3.32
CA ASN A 438 -10.15 -8.24 2.74
C ASN A 438 -9.14 -9.30 3.23
N VAL A 439 -8.97 -9.34 4.55
CA VAL A 439 -8.09 -10.29 5.24
C VAL A 439 -8.64 -11.71 5.08
N PRO A 440 -7.83 -12.70 4.71
CA PRO A 440 -8.28 -14.09 4.65
C PRO A 440 -8.71 -14.60 6.03
N ARG A 441 -9.82 -15.32 6.10
CA ARG A 441 -10.24 -15.93 7.37
C ARG A 441 -9.21 -16.93 7.86
N GLY A 442 -8.94 -16.90 9.16
CA GLY A 442 -7.94 -17.76 9.80
C GLY A 442 -6.48 -17.35 9.60
N SER A 443 -6.20 -16.22 8.89
CA SER A 443 -4.85 -15.71 8.68
C SER A 443 -4.36 -14.79 9.81
N VAL A 444 -5.20 -14.46 10.78
CA VAL A 444 -4.89 -13.58 11.90
C VAL A 444 -4.56 -14.41 13.13
N LEU A 445 -3.34 -14.23 13.64
CA LEU A 445 -2.90 -14.83 14.90
C LEU A 445 -2.65 -13.73 15.92
N VAL A 446 -3.35 -13.80 17.06
CA VAL A 446 -3.19 -12.84 18.15
C VAL A 446 -2.53 -13.53 19.33
N THR A 447 -1.47 -12.90 19.87
CA THR A 447 -0.77 -13.39 21.05
C THR A 447 -0.67 -12.27 22.08
N ALA A 448 -0.81 -12.60 23.36
CA ALA A 448 -0.63 -11.67 24.47
C ALA A 448 0.27 -12.29 25.54
N GLY A 449 1.33 -11.57 25.94
CA GLY A 449 2.28 -12.08 26.95
C GLY A 449 2.92 -13.42 26.57
N GLY A 450 3.03 -13.74 25.26
CA GLY A 450 3.56 -15.02 24.77
C GLY A 450 2.52 -16.15 24.68
N GLN A 451 1.27 -15.93 25.06
CA GLN A 451 0.19 -16.90 24.90
C GLN A 451 -0.65 -16.58 23.68
N THR A 452 -1.05 -17.61 22.92
CA THR A 452 -1.96 -17.47 21.78
C THR A 452 -3.38 -17.28 22.28
N LEU A 453 -4.06 -16.25 21.79
CA LEU A 453 -5.45 -15.95 22.10
C LEU A 453 -6.39 -16.71 21.15
N VAL A 454 -7.63 -16.93 21.61
CA VAL A 454 -8.65 -17.69 20.88
C VAL A 454 -9.64 -16.73 20.22
N GLU A 455 -9.80 -16.83 18.90
CA GLU A 455 -10.82 -16.08 18.16
C GLU A 455 -12.23 -16.47 18.62
N GLY A 456 -13.10 -15.47 18.77
CA GLY A 456 -14.46 -15.64 19.30
C GLY A 456 -14.57 -15.62 20.83
N ALA A 457 -13.48 -15.90 21.57
CA ALA A 457 -13.43 -15.83 23.01
C ALA A 457 -12.63 -14.62 23.53
N ASP A 458 -11.39 -14.47 23.08
CA ASP A 458 -10.50 -13.39 23.52
C ASP A 458 -10.49 -12.20 22.56
N TYR A 459 -10.72 -12.44 21.29
CA TYR A 459 -10.77 -11.41 20.26
C TYR A 459 -11.73 -11.78 19.11
N THR A 460 -12.11 -10.80 18.30
CA THR A 460 -12.82 -10.98 17.03
C THR A 460 -12.10 -10.26 15.92
N VAL A 461 -12.28 -10.74 14.69
CA VAL A 461 -11.68 -10.12 13.49
C VAL A 461 -12.80 -9.68 12.55
N ASP A 462 -12.78 -8.42 12.17
CA ASP A 462 -13.51 -7.96 10.98
C ASP A 462 -12.59 -8.15 9.78
N TYR A 463 -12.79 -9.24 9.07
CA TYR A 463 -11.98 -9.64 7.94
C TYR A 463 -12.12 -8.71 6.72
N ASN A 464 -13.25 -7.97 6.61
CA ASN A 464 -13.47 -7.05 5.50
C ASN A 464 -12.70 -5.74 5.70
N SER A 465 -12.76 -5.19 6.90
CA SER A 465 -12.06 -3.93 7.23
C SER A 465 -10.64 -4.13 7.72
N GLY A 466 -10.22 -5.37 8.02
CA GLY A 466 -8.90 -5.68 8.59
C GLY A 466 -8.72 -5.13 10.00
N VAL A 467 -9.72 -5.29 10.86
CA VAL A 467 -9.69 -4.81 12.24
C VAL A 467 -9.83 -5.98 13.21
N VAL A 468 -8.91 -6.10 14.15
CA VAL A 468 -8.99 -7.04 15.28
C VAL A 468 -9.54 -6.29 16.48
N ARG A 469 -10.59 -6.83 17.09
CA ARG A 469 -11.16 -6.30 18.34
C ARG A 469 -10.88 -7.25 19.49
N ILE A 470 -10.23 -6.76 20.53
CA ILE A 470 -9.95 -7.52 21.76
C ILE A 470 -11.19 -7.50 22.65
N LEU A 471 -11.74 -8.67 22.92
CA LEU A 471 -12.92 -8.86 23.79
C LEU A 471 -12.51 -8.93 25.27
N ASN A 472 -11.35 -9.49 25.52
CA ASN A 472 -10.84 -9.67 26.89
C ASN A 472 -10.22 -8.37 27.42
N LYS A 473 -11.05 -7.55 28.07
CA LYS A 473 -10.65 -6.25 28.63
C LYS A 473 -9.56 -6.34 29.70
N SER A 474 -9.41 -7.48 30.35
CA SER A 474 -8.37 -7.66 31.38
C SER A 474 -6.97 -7.63 30.77
N LEU A 475 -6.79 -8.09 29.54
CA LEU A 475 -5.52 -8.01 28.80
C LEU A 475 -5.14 -6.57 28.48
N LEU A 476 -6.13 -5.74 28.15
CA LEU A 476 -5.92 -4.31 27.87
C LEU A 476 -5.56 -3.54 29.14
N SER A 477 -6.28 -3.82 30.26
CA SER A 477 -6.06 -3.14 31.54
C SER A 477 -4.73 -3.52 32.17
N ALA A 478 -4.26 -4.76 31.96
CA ALA A 478 -2.99 -5.24 32.50
C ALA A 478 -1.75 -4.68 31.81
N GLY A 479 -1.91 -3.89 30.72
CA GLY A 479 -0.79 -3.38 29.95
C GLY A 479 0.01 -4.46 29.22
N THR A 480 -0.59 -5.63 29.00
CA THR A 480 0.07 -6.77 28.36
C THR A 480 0.35 -6.45 26.89
N SER A 481 1.55 -6.76 26.42
CA SER A 481 1.89 -6.62 25.01
C SER A 481 1.10 -7.62 24.17
N ILE A 482 0.28 -7.10 23.25
CA ILE A 482 -0.50 -7.89 22.30
C ILE A 482 0.19 -7.80 20.93
N ASN A 483 0.53 -8.96 20.38
CA ASN A 483 1.07 -9.06 19.02
C ASN A 483 0.00 -9.66 18.12
N VAL A 484 -0.28 -8.97 17.04
CA VAL A 484 -1.14 -9.47 15.97
C VAL A 484 -0.25 -9.73 14.76
N SER A 485 -0.15 -10.98 14.36
CA SER A 485 0.47 -11.35 13.09
C SER A 485 -0.61 -11.66 12.07
N LEU A 486 -0.45 -11.08 10.90
CA LEU A 486 -1.35 -11.19 9.79
C LEU A 486 -0.63 -11.79 8.60
N GLU A 487 -1.24 -12.78 7.98
CA GLU A 487 -0.88 -13.23 6.65
C GLU A 487 -1.86 -12.62 5.65
N SER A 488 -1.48 -11.52 4.99
CA SER A 488 -2.34 -10.82 4.05
C SER A 488 -2.20 -11.39 2.64
N ASN A 489 -3.32 -11.53 1.93
CA ASN A 489 -3.27 -11.65 0.48
C ASN A 489 -2.82 -10.32 -0.09
N THR A 490 -1.63 -10.29 -0.68
CA THR A 490 -1.24 -9.13 -1.49
C THR A 490 -2.08 -9.17 -2.77
N ASP A 491 -3.13 -8.37 -2.79
CA ASP A 491 -3.92 -8.18 -3.98
C ASP A 491 -3.02 -7.67 -5.11
N TYR A 492 -2.97 -8.47 -6.19
CA TYR A 492 -2.39 -8.10 -7.49
C TYR A 492 -0.89 -7.77 -7.57
N GLY A 493 -0.07 -8.20 -6.62
CA GLY A 493 1.37 -8.34 -6.84
C GLY A 493 1.62 -9.52 -7.77
N MET A 494 1.91 -9.25 -9.02
CA MET A 494 1.88 -10.20 -10.13
C MET A 494 2.99 -11.27 -10.14
N GLN A 495 3.67 -11.55 -9.03
CA GLN A 495 4.71 -12.58 -8.97
C GLN A 495 4.18 -13.81 -8.25
N ARG A 496 4.07 -14.92 -9.00
CA ARG A 496 3.66 -16.21 -8.42
C ARG A 496 4.82 -16.82 -7.64
N LYS A 497 4.65 -16.96 -6.33
CA LYS A 497 5.59 -17.68 -5.47
C LYS A 497 5.11 -19.10 -5.28
N THR A 498 5.92 -20.07 -5.68
CA THR A 498 5.64 -21.49 -5.48
C THR A 498 6.45 -22.01 -4.30
N LEU A 499 5.78 -22.62 -3.35
CA LEU A 499 6.41 -23.28 -2.21
C LEU A 499 6.32 -24.81 -2.41
N LEU A 500 7.46 -25.45 -2.33
CA LEU A 500 7.58 -26.90 -2.19
C LEU A 500 8.12 -27.17 -0.79
N GLY A 501 7.47 -28.05 -0.03
CA GLY A 501 7.89 -28.38 1.31
C GLY A 501 7.85 -29.88 1.57
N LEU A 502 8.84 -30.35 2.32
CA LEU A 502 8.95 -31.71 2.82
C LEU A 502 9.34 -31.63 4.29
N ASN A 503 8.55 -32.25 5.14
CA ASN A 503 8.88 -32.47 6.55
C ASN A 503 8.83 -33.96 6.84
N TRP A 504 9.87 -34.48 7.48
CA TRP A 504 9.93 -35.90 7.86
C TRP A 504 10.31 -36.04 9.32
N GLN A 505 9.79 -37.06 9.96
CA GLN A 505 10.09 -37.42 11.34
C GLN A 505 10.20 -38.93 11.45
N TYR A 506 11.26 -39.40 12.09
CA TYR A 506 11.44 -40.79 12.41
C TYR A 506 11.50 -41.02 13.93
N ASP A 507 10.55 -41.76 14.44
CA ASP A 507 10.42 -42.06 15.86
C ASP A 507 11.16 -43.39 16.17
N PHE A 508 12.44 -43.33 16.54
CA PHE A 508 13.20 -44.51 16.95
C PHE A 508 12.58 -45.22 18.15
N SER A 509 12.14 -44.44 19.12
CA SER A 509 11.43 -44.85 20.31
C SER A 509 10.53 -43.76 20.83
N LYS A 510 9.69 -44.05 21.86
CA LYS A 510 8.89 -42.98 22.54
C LYS A 510 9.73 -41.86 23.12
N ASN A 511 11.03 -42.08 23.26
CA ASN A 511 11.97 -41.17 23.93
C ASN A 511 13.03 -40.58 23.00
N PHE A 512 13.07 -40.96 21.73
CA PHE A 512 14.07 -40.53 20.79
C PHE A 512 13.48 -40.38 19.38
N MET A 513 13.53 -39.15 18.88
CA MET A 513 13.12 -38.82 17.52
C MET A 513 14.18 -37.99 16.80
N ILE A 514 14.25 -38.19 15.49
CA ILE A 514 15.00 -37.33 14.56
C ILE A 514 14.02 -36.88 13.47
N GLY A 515 14.12 -35.63 13.09
CA GLY A 515 13.33 -35.07 12.01
C GLY A 515 14.14 -34.13 11.13
N GLY A 516 13.57 -33.75 10.02
CA GLY A 516 14.15 -32.75 9.15
C GLY A 516 13.08 -32.12 8.27
N THR A 517 13.37 -30.88 7.86
CA THR A 517 12.50 -30.07 7.03
C THR A 517 13.30 -29.51 5.87
N ILE A 518 12.74 -29.55 4.66
CA ILE A 518 13.26 -28.89 3.48
C ILE A 518 12.12 -28.07 2.87
N MET A 519 12.34 -26.80 2.65
CA MET A 519 11.39 -25.93 1.95
C MET A 519 12.11 -25.14 0.86
N HIS A 520 11.51 -25.11 -0.31
CA HIS A 520 11.99 -24.36 -1.46
C HIS A 520 10.93 -23.35 -1.89
N LEU A 521 11.28 -22.07 -1.88
CA LEU A 521 10.46 -20.98 -2.36
C LEU A 521 11.03 -20.44 -3.66
N GLY A 522 10.33 -20.68 -4.76
CA GLY A 522 10.68 -20.20 -6.09
C GLY A 522 9.68 -19.16 -6.59
N GLU A 523 10.19 -18.06 -7.13
CA GLU A 523 9.42 -16.99 -7.73
C GLU A 523 9.76 -16.87 -9.21
N LYS A 524 8.73 -16.78 -10.07
CA LYS A 524 8.93 -16.53 -11.51
C LYS A 524 8.66 -15.05 -11.79
N PRO A 525 9.66 -14.28 -12.25
CA PRO A 525 9.44 -12.90 -12.65
C PRO A 525 8.53 -12.85 -13.88
N LEU A 526 7.60 -11.92 -13.89
CA LEU A 526 6.70 -11.68 -15.05
C LEU A 526 7.36 -10.88 -16.17
N THR A 527 8.42 -10.16 -15.83
CA THR A 527 9.18 -9.33 -16.78
C THR A 527 10.65 -9.71 -16.74
N THR A 528 11.32 -9.60 -17.88
CA THR A 528 12.76 -9.85 -18.00
C THR A 528 13.62 -8.77 -17.35
N LYS A 529 13.05 -7.60 -17.04
CA LYS A 529 13.70 -6.52 -16.30
C LYS A 529 12.99 -6.34 -14.97
N VAL A 530 13.70 -6.58 -13.87
CA VAL A 530 13.20 -6.45 -12.50
C VAL A 530 13.86 -5.23 -11.88
N ALA A 531 13.09 -4.39 -11.18
CA ALA A 531 13.61 -3.25 -10.43
C ALA A 531 14.51 -3.74 -9.30
N PHE A 532 15.56 -2.97 -8.99
CA PHE A 532 16.46 -3.24 -7.86
C PHE A 532 15.67 -3.33 -6.55
N GLY A 533 15.88 -4.38 -5.77
CA GLY A 533 15.13 -4.66 -4.54
C GLY A 533 13.80 -5.42 -4.73
N SER A 534 13.35 -5.63 -6.00
CA SER A 534 12.20 -6.47 -6.35
C SER A 534 12.62 -7.76 -7.06
N GLU A 535 13.82 -8.21 -6.79
CA GLU A 535 14.38 -9.41 -7.41
C GLU A 535 13.59 -10.65 -7.01
N ALA A 536 13.38 -11.54 -7.98
CA ALA A 536 12.64 -12.76 -7.75
C ALA A 536 13.37 -13.67 -6.75
N ILE A 537 12.62 -14.26 -5.82
CA ILE A 537 13.18 -15.09 -4.75
C ILE A 537 13.34 -16.52 -5.27
N ASN A 538 14.51 -17.13 -5.02
CA ASN A 538 14.77 -18.54 -5.26
C ASN A 538 15.60 -19.09 -4.09
N ASN A 539 14.93 -19.39 -2.98
CA ASN A 539 15.59 -19.76 -1.74
C ASN A 539 15.19 -21.17 -1.31
N THR A 540 16.17 -21.91 -0.79
CA THR A 540 15.94 -23.21 -0.16
C THR A 540 16.39 -23.12 1.29
N ILE A 541 15.49 -23.48 2.21
CA ILE A 541 15.82 -23.66 3.62
C ILE A 541 15.72 -25.14 3.96
N TRP A 542 16.72 -25.65 4.68
CA TRP A 542 16.67 -27.01 5.20
C TRP A 542 17.16 -27.04 6.63
N GLY A 543 16.73 -28.03 7.36
CA GLY A 543 17.19 -28.20 8.74
C GLY A 543 16.88 -29.58 9.26
N VAL A 544 17.56 -29.91 10.34
CA VAL A 544 17.37 -31.15 11.09
C VAL A 544 17.08 -30.82 12.55
N ASN A 545 16.29 -31.66 13.16
CA ASN A 545 15.97 -31.56 14.59
C ASN A 545 16.06 -32.92 15.24
N LEU A 546 16.51 -32.93 16.48
CA LEU A 546 16.67 -34.13 17.30
C LEU A 546 16.08 -33.85 18.67
N ALA A 547 15.28 -34.78 19.19
CA ALA A 547 14.79 -34.71 20.54
C ALA A 547 14.97 -36.08 21.23
N PHE A 548 15.61 -36.01 22.41
CA PHE A 548 15.84 -37.17 23.25
C PHE A 548 15.38 -36.85 24.68
N LYS A 549 14.56 -37.70 25.23
CA LYS A 549 14.05 -37.57 26.59
C LYS A 549 14.14 -38.94 27.28
N LYS A 550 14.88 -39.03 28.39
CA LYS A 550 15.03 -40.25 29.14
C LYS A 550 15.03 -39.99 30.64
N GLN A 551 14.29 -40.81 31.38
CA GLN A 551 14.46 -40.91 32.82
C GLN A 551 15.53 -41.94 33.13
N SER A 552 16.48 -41.60 34.01
CA SER A 552 17.61 -42.44 34.34
C SER A 552 17.85 -42.49 35.84
N GLN A 553 17.61 -43.65 36.43
CA GLN A 553 17.94 -43.91 37.85
C GLN A 553 19.45 -43.87 38.09
N ARG A 554 20.25 -44.33 37.11
CA ARG A 554 21.71 -44.29 37.21
C ARG A 554 22.26 -42.87 37.33
N LEU A 555 21.60 -41.89 36.68
CA LEU A 555 21.97 -40.51 36.82
C LEU A 555 21.59 -39.94 38.19
N THR A 556 20.46 -40.36 38.73
CA THR A 556 20.04 -40.06 40.12
C THR A 556 21.06 -40.57 41.11
N ASP A 557 21.47 -41.87 40.96
CA ASP A 557 22.47 -42.50 41.82
C ASP A 557 23.84 -41.82 41.75
N TRP A 558 24.19 -41.22 40.59
CA TRP A 558 25.39 -40.43 40.42
C TRP A 558 25.30 -39.07 41.11
N ILE A 559 24.16 -38.38 40.98
CA ILE A 559 23.88 -37.09 41.58
C ILE A 559 23.81 -37.22 43.13
N ASP A 560 23.24 -38.32 43.61
CA ASP A 560 23.13 -38.62 45.05
C ASP A 560 24.48 -38.87 45.73
N LYS A 561 25.55 -39.13 44.96
CA LYS A 561 26.93 -39.21 45.48
C LYS A 561 27.57 -37.84 45.75
N LEU A 562 26.91 -36.76 45.34
CA LEU A 562 27.40 -35.40 45.61
C LEU A 562 27.08 -35.02 47.04
N PRO A 563 28.01 -34.42 47.82
CA PRO A 563 27.73 -33.98 49.19
C PRO A 563 26.62 -32.95 49.17
N PHE A 564 25.66 -33.09 50.09
CA PHE A 564 24.48 -32.25 50.28
C PHE A 564 23.33 -32.43 49.29
N VAL A 565 23.35 -33.44 48.43
CA VAL A 565 22.25 -33.78 47.53
C VAL A 565 21.63 -35.10 47.97
N ASN A 566 20.30 -35.13 48.12
CA ASN A 566 19.54 -36.35 48.40
C ASN A 566 18.42 -36.45 47.34
N ALA A 567 18.68 -37.19 46.27
CA ALA A 567 17.79 -37.32 45.14
C ALA A 567 17.02 -38.66 45.23
N THR A 568 15.72 -38.60 45.55
CA THR A 568 14.85 -39.74 45.71
C THR A 568 14.03 -40.11 44.46
N GLN A 569 13.94 -39.22 43.47
CA GLN A 569 13.20 -39.43 42.22
C GLN A 569 14.12 -39.58 41.01
N PRO A 570 13.70 -40.39 39.99
CA PRO A 570 14.49 -40.56 38.78
C PRO A 570 14.80 -39.25 38.09
N SER A 571 16.06 -38.97 37.86
CA SER A 571 16.50 -37.78 37.12
C SER A 571 16.11 -37.88 35.65
N SER A 572 15.63 -36.79 35.06
CA SER A 572 15.30 -36.71 33.64
C SER A 572 16.37 -36.00 32.84
N ILE A 573 16.76 -36.60 31.71
CA ILE A 573 17.62 -35.96 30.72
C ILE A 573 16.71 -35.58 29.55
N ASN A 574 16.66 -34.30 29.22
CA ASN A 574 16.04 -33.78 28.02
C ASN A 574 17.13 -33.13 27.17
N PHE A 575 17.31 -33.61 25.95
CA PHE A 575 18.26 -33.05 25.01
C PHE A 575 17.53 -32.76 23.70
N THR A 576 17.59 -31.51 23.25
CA THR A 576 17.09 -31.07 21.94
C THR A 576 18.22 -30.39 21.19
N ALA A 577 18.36 -30.72 19.92
CA ALA A 577 19.32 -30.08 19.03
C ALA A 577 18.63 -29.75 17.72
N GLU A 578 18.88 -28.58 17.21
CA GLU A 578 18.33 -28.09 15.96
C GLU A 578 19.41 -27.41 15.13
N PHE A 579 19.33 -27.63 13.83
CA PHE A 579 20.18 -26.96 12.85
C PHE A 579 19.31 -26.53 11.68
N ALA A 580 19.56 -25.33 11.15
CA ALA A 580 18.94 -24.84 9.94
C ALA A 580 19.93 -24.03 9.11
N GLN A 581 19.81 -24.16 7.79
CA GLN A 581 20.59 -23.41 6.82
C GLN A 581 19.71 -22.90 5.70
N LEU A 582 19.87 -21.62 5.37
CA LEU A 582 19.26 -20.99 4.21
C LEU A 582 20.27 -20.94 3.07
N ILE A 583 19.87 -21.42 1.90
CA ILE A 583 20.64 -21.38 0.67
C ILE A 583 19.90 -20.46 -0.31
N ALA A 584 20.51 -19.34 -0.67
CA ALA A 584 20.01 -18.44 -1.70
C ALA A 584 20.37 -19.00 -3.08
N GLY A 585 19.37 -19.16 -3.94
CA GLY A 585 19.53 -19.64 -5.31
C GLY A 585 19.53 -18.47 -6.31
N LYS A 586 20.07 -18.72 -7.51
CA LYS A 586 20.00 -17.79 -8.63
C LYS A 586 18.67 -17.97 -9.36
N VAL A 587 18.05 -16.86 -9.77
CA VAL A 587 16.83 -16.89 -10.58
C VAL A 587 17.22 -17.09 -12.04
N GLN A 588 16.68 -18.14 -12.68
CA GLN A 588 16.85 -18.35 -14.11
C GLN A 588 15.91 -17.42 -14.89
N GLY A 589 16.43 -16.59 -15.76
CA GLY A 589 15.67 -15.72 -16.67
C GLY A 589 15.74 -14.21 -16.40
N ALA A 590 16.40 -13.76 -15.35
CA ALA A 590 16.74 -12.35 -15.19
C ALA A 590 18.12 -12.09 -15.83
N GLN A 591 18.14 -11.39 -16.98
CA GLN A 591 19.38 -10.80 -17.48
C GLN A 591 19.60 -9.52 -16.66
N GLY A 592 20.48 -9.62 -15.66
CA GLY A 592 21.06 -8.45 -15.03
C GLY A 592 22.15 -7.89 -15.94
N ASN A 593 22.11 -6.60 -16.19
CA ASN A 593 23.28 -5.85 -16.64
C ASN A 593 24.15 -5.55 -15.45
#